data_e02bb644bf3cdbb0a4b0109221fb7430
#
_entry.id   e02bb644bf3cdbb0a4b0109221fb7430
#
_cell.length_a   1.000
_cell.length_b   1.000
_cell.length_c   1.000
_cell.angle_alpha   90.00
_cell.angle_beta   90.00
_cell.angle_gamma   90.00
#
_symmetry.space_group_name_H-M   'P 1'
#
loop_
_entity.id
_entity.type
_entity.pdbx_description
1 polymer ?
#
loop_
_entity_poly.entity_id
_entity_poly.type
_entity_poly.pdbx_seq_one_letter_code
_entity_poly.pdbx_strand_id
1 'polypeptide(L)'
;MELTIWKVPTSKQNPAGVRYRLAFVRRGESAPAVLYDNHHPKGHHRHIEGVEEPYAFVDVDGLLQDFVEHVRKITGDAAWPRR
;
A
#
# COMPACT_ATOMS: atom_id res chain seq x y z
N MET A 1 -6.11 -0.54 10.40
CA MET A 1 -5.75 -0.66 8.98
C MET A 1 -6.55 0.34 8.17
N GLU A 2 -5.92 0.99 7.21
CA GLU A 2 -6.53 2.05 6.43
C GLU A 2 -6.33 1.77 4.95
N LEU A 3 -7.40 1.73 4.18
CA LEU A 3 -7.35 1.49 2.74
C LEU A 3 -8.12 2.61 2.03
N THR A 4 -7.41 3.39 1.23
CA THR A 4 -8.01 4.45 0.44
C THR A 4 -7.55 4.31 -1.01
N ILE A 5 -8.50 4.14 -1.93
CA ILE A 5 -8.22 4.02 -3.35
C ILE A 5 -9.29 4.82 -4.09
N TRP A 6 -8.89 5.75 -4.96
CA TRP A 6 -9.86 6.50 -5.75
C TRP A 6 -9.31 6.80 -7.14
N LYS A 7 -10.23 7.00 -8.07
CA LYS A 7 -9.88 7.36 -9.44
C LYS A 7 -9.54 8.84 -9.53
N VAL A 8 -8.53 9.14 -10.34
CA VAL A 8 -8.16 10.51 -10.68
C VAL A 8 -7.94 10.58 -12.18
N PRO A 9 -7.98 11.79 -12.80
CA PRO A 9 -7.64 11.88 -14.21
C PRO A 9 -6.23 11.40 -14.48
N THR A 10 -6.05 10.67 -15.57
CA THR A 10 -4.71 10.25 -15.99
C THR A 10 -3.89 11.48 -16.38
N SER A 11 -2.61 11.44 -16.06
CA SER A 11 -1.68 12.54 -16.36
C SER A 11 -0.27 11.98 -16.50
N LYS A 12 0.68 12.85 -16.84
CA LYS A 12 2.09 12.43 -16.89
C LYS A 12 2.59 11.97 -15.53
N GLN A 13 2.10 12.58 -14.45
CA GLN A 13 2.47 12.22 -13.10
C GLN A 13 1.75 10.98 -12.59
N ASN A 14 0.58 10.67 -13.19
CA ASN A 14 -0.23 9.54 -12.75
C ASN A 14 -0.91 8.86 -13.95
N PRO A 15 -0.11 8.15 -14.77
CA PRO A 15 -0.68 7.48 -15.95
C PRO A 15 -1.63 6.33 -15.59
N ALA A 16 -1.54 5.78 -14.39
CA ALA A 16 -2.45 4.73 -13.95
C ALA A 16 -3.86 5.23 -13.67
N GLY A 17 -4.03 6.55 -13.44
CA GLY A 17 -5.35 7.13 -13.20
C GLY A 17 -5.96 6.73 -11.86
N VAL A 18 -5.15 6.29 -10.90
CA VAL A 18 -5.60 5.96 -9.54
C VAL A 18 -4.65 6.59 -8.54
N ARG A 19 -5.20 6.93 -7.39
CA ARG A 19 -4.42 7.37 -6.24
C ARG A 19 -4.77 6.46 -5.08
N TYR A 20 -3.76 6.03 -4.33
CA TYR A 20 -4.01 5.11 -3.24
C TYR A 20 -3.09 5.34 -2.06
N ARG A 21 -3.58 4.94 -0.91
CA ARG A 21 -2.80 4.85 0.31
C ARG A 21 -3.34 3.68 1.12
N LEU A 22 -2.53 2.66 1.29
CA LEU A 22 -2.87 1.45 2.05
C LEU A 22 -1.89 1.37 3.20
N ALA A 23 -2.40 1.38 4.43
CA ALA A 23 -1.55 1.44 5.61
C ALA A 23 -1.97 0.42 6.65
N PHE A 24 -1.00 -0.28 7.22
CA PHE A 24 -1.20 -1.13 8.38
C PHE A 24 -0.33 -0.61 9.51
N VAL A 25 -0.98 -0.19 10.60
CA VAL A 25 -0.31 0.33 11.78
C VAL A 25 -0.51 -0.68 12.92
N ARG A 26 0.60 -1.12 13.53
CA ARG A 26 0.51 -2.02 14.67
C ARG A 26 -0.11 -1.30 15.86
N ARG A 27 -0.82 -2.08 16.66
CA ARG A 27 -1.44 -1.55 17.87
C ARG A 27 -0.39 -0.88 18.76
N GLY A 28 -0.66 0.36 19.16
CA GLY A 28 0.25 1.12 20.03
C GLY A 28 1.35 1.86 19.28
N GLU A 29 1.44 1.71 17.98
CA GLU A 29 2.42 2.43 17.16
C GLU A 29 1.77 3.57 16.40
N SER A 30 2.54 4.59 16.08
CA SER A 30 2.04 5.74 15.31
C SER A 30 2.44 5.68 13.85
N ALA A 31 3.53 4.97 13.53
CA ALA A 31 4.01 4.86 12.15
C ALA A 31 3.53 3.54 11.53
N PRO A 32 3.20 3.53 10.23
CA PRO A 32 2.80 2.29 9.57
C PRO A 32 3.94 1.27 9.51
N ALA A 33 3.61 0.01 9.80
CA ALA A 33 4.53 -1.09 9.57
C ALA A 33 4.55 -1.46 8.08
N VAL A 34 3.42 -1.29 7.38
CA VAL A 34 3.32 -1.47 5.93
C VAL A 34 2.57 -0.28 5.37
N LEU A 35 3.14 0.39 4.37
CA LEU A 35 2.49 1.49 3.68
C LEU A 35 2.75 1.35 2.19
N TYR A 36 1.69 1.36 1.40
CA TYR A 36 1.77 1.42 -0.05
C TYR A 36 1.07 2.69 -0.49
N ASP A 37 1.75 3.54 -1.25
CA ASP A 37 1.10 4.73 -1.76
C ASP A 37 1.77 5.21 -3.06
N ASN A 38 1.09 6.07 -3.80
CA ASN A 38 1.61 6.60 -5.05
C ASN A 38 1.57 8.13 -5.08
N HIS A 39 1.78 8.76 -3.94
CA HIS A 39 1.71 10.20 -3.83
C HIS A 39 2.80 10.88 -4.67
N HIS A 40 2.40 11.85 -5.51
CA HIS A 40 3.32 12.68 -6.28
C HIS A 40 4.25 13.48 -5.33
N PRO A 41 5.55 13.63 -5.63
CA PRO A 41 6.25 13.30 -6.87
C PRO A 41 6.90 11.91 -6.91
N LYS A 42 6.85 11.14 -5.84
CA LYS A 42 7.57 9.87 -5.76
C LYS A 42 6.99 8.76 -6.63
N GLY A 43 5.68 8.85 -6.97
CA GLY A 43 5.01 7.80 -7.70
C GLY A 43 4.76 6.57 -6.83
N HIS A 44 4.69 5.41 -7.47
CA HIS A 44 4.39 4.16 -6.76
C HIS A 44 5.56 3.75 -5.87
N HIS A 45 5.30 3.62 -4.59
CA HIS A 45 6.33 3.20 -3.64
C HIS A 45 5.68 2.52 -2.44
N ARG A 46 6.50 1.85 -1.63
CA ARG A 46 6.04 1.22 -0.39
C ARG A 46 7.07 1.40 0.70
N HIS A 47 6.60 1.40 1.94
CA HIS A 47 7.44 1.40 3.13
C HIS A 47 7.14 0.15 3.92
N ILE A 48 8.17 -0.65 4.18
CA ILE A 48 8.05 -1.87 4.99
C ILE A 48 8.97 -1.69 6.18
N GLU A 49 8.40 -1.63 7.38
CA GLU A 49 9.16 -1.44 8.62
C GLU A 49 10.12 -0.25 8.52
N GLY A 50 9.64 0.85 7.92
CA GLY A 50 10.40 2.08 7.79
C GLY A 50 11.34 2.15 6.60
N VAL A 51 11.47 1.09 5.82
CA VAL A 51 12.34 1.09 4.63
C VAL A 51 11.51 1.39 3.40
N GLU A 52 11.83 2.48 2.73
CA GLU A 52 11.14 2.87 1.49
C GLU A 52 11.78 2.19 0.29
N GLU A 53 10.94 1.69 -0.62
CA GLU A 53 11.40 1.10 -1.88
C GLU A 53 10.37 1.34 -2.98
N PRO A 54 10.79 1.32 -4.26
CA PRO A 54 9.84 1.44 -5.35
C PRO A 54 8.92 0.23 -5.41
N TYR A 55 7.69 0.46 -5.91
CA TYR A 55 6.71 -0.60 -6.05
C TYR A 55 6.26 -0.66 -7.51
N ALA A 56 6.27 -1.86 -8.08
CA ALA A 56 5.84 -2.07 -9.47
C ALA A 56 4.33 -2.27 -9.50
N PHE A 57 3.59 -1.17 -9.64
CA PHE A 57 2.14 -1.20 -9.73
C PHE A 57 1.69 -1.76 -11.07
N VAL A 58 0.79 -2.74 -11.05
CA VAL A 58 0.18 -3.32 -12.25
C VAL A 58 -1.30 -2.94 -12.32
N ASP A 59 -2.05 -3.28 -11.29
CA ASP A 59 -3.48 -2.95 -11.20
C ASP A 59 -3.91 -2.96 -9.73
N VAL A 60 -5.16 -2.56 -9.50
CA VAL A 60 -5.69 -2.44 -8.13
C VAL A 60 -5.77 -3.81 -7.44
N ASP A 61 -6.18 -4.84 -8.17
CA ASP A 61 -6.26 -6.18 -7.58
C ASP A 61 -4.90 -6.67 -7.11
N GLY A 62 -3.89 -6.50 -7.94
CA GLY A 62 -2.51 -6.87 -7.58
C GLY A 62 -1.99 -6.05 -6.41
N LEU A 63 -2.32 -4.75 -6.38
CA LEU A 63 -1.95 -3.88 -5.28
C LEU A 63 -2.52 -4.39 -3.95
N LEU A 64 -3.81 -4.73 -3.93
CA LEU A 64 -4.46 -5.23 -2.73
C LEU A 64 -3.86 -6.56 -2.28
N GLN A 65 -3.61 -7.46 -3.22
CA GLN A 65 -2.99 -8.75 -2.92
C GLN A 65 -1.58 -8.58 -2.33
N ASP A 66 -0.78 -7.71 -2.93
CA ASP A 66 0.59 -7.47 -2.46
C ASP A 66 0.59 -6.87 -1.05
N PHE A 67 -0.31 -5.92 -0.80
CA PHE A 67 -0.43 -5.31 0.52
C PHE A 67 -0.83 -6.34 1.58
N VAL A 68 -1.86 -7.13 1.30
CA VAL A 68 -2.34 -8.16 2.22
C VAL A 68 -1.24 -9.19 2.51
N GLU A 69 -0.51 -9.58 1.48
CA GLU A 69 0.58 -10.55 1.62
C GLU A 69 1.68 -10.03 2.54
N HIS A 70 2.02 -8.75 2.41
CA HIS A 70 3.02 -8.13 3.28
C HIS A 70 2.55 -8.08 4.73
N VAL A 71 1.30 -7.71 4.96
CA VAL A 71 0.75 -7.68 6.32
C VAL A 71 0.77 -9.07 6.93
N ARG A 72 0.42 -10.10 6.16
CA ARG A 72 0.50 -11.49 6.64
C ARG A 72 1.91 -11.87 7.05
N LYS A 73 2.90 -11.50 6.23
CA LYS A 73 4.29 -11.83 6.51
C LYS A 73 4.78 -11.22 7.80
N ILE A 74 4.49 -9.94 8.02
CA ILE A 74 5.01 -9.25 9.20
C ILE A 74 4.23 -9.57 10.48
N THR A 75 2.96 -9.95 10.36
CA THR A 75 2.17 -10.34 11.53
C THR A 75 2.29 -11.82 11.85
N GLY A 76 2.72 -12.61 10.89
CA GLY A 76 2.75 -14.06 11.04
C GLY A 76 1.36 -14.68 11.05
N ASP A 77 0.33 -13.94 10.66
CA ASP A 77 -1.07 -14.38 10.74
C ASP A 77 -1.55 -14.86 9.36
N ALA A 78 -1.48 -16.16 9.13
CA ALA A 78 -1.90 -16.77 7.89
C ALA A 78 -3.42 -16.69 7.67
N ALA A 79 -4.20 -16.40 8.72
CA ALA A 79 -5.65 -16.27 8.61
C ALA A 79 -6.10 -14.83 8.32
N TRP A 80 -5.18 -13.87 8.33
CA TRP A 80 -5.50 -12.49 8.02
C TRP A 80 -5.70 -12.29 6.51
N PRO A 81 -6.62 -11.45 6.02
CA PRO A 81 -7.58 -10.70 6.82
C PRO A 81 -8.67 -11.59 7.40
N ARG A 82 -9.13 -11.21 8.59
CA ARG A 82 -10.20 -11.94 9.23
C ARG A 82 -11.52 -11.71 8.49
N ARG A 83 -12.32 -12.75 8.48
CA ARG A 83 -13.64 -12.69 7.87
C ARG A 83 -14.69 -12.21 8.85
#